data_7e024d0a220f28bcada553f493cd20a8
#
_entry.id   7e024d0a220f28bcada553f493cd20a8
#
_cell.length_a   1.000
_cell.length_b   1.000
_cell.length_c   1.000
_cell.angle_alpha   90.00
_cell.angle_beta   90.00
_cell.angle_gamma   90.00
#
_symmetry.space_group_name_H-M   'P 1'
#
loop_
_entity.id
_entity.type
_entity.pdbx_description
1 polymer ?
#
loop_
_entity_poly.entity_id
_entity_poly.type
_entity_poly.pdbx_seq_one_letter_code
_entity_poly.pdbx_strand_id
1 'polypeptide(L)'
;MNNFTFPLEEQRFRIQNCQTPQILADQLAKLCIANGFEYYQLCLTLRRGLQQTDLTLLMQTPENWAEHYSQNTTIQNDSLYLRSQSQSRPLFWQADVKLEHEAFLPMDCWRQFGMEEGIAIPLHGPSGFYGYFALSRHRKEPIRLQDYFHLSYLGHIIQEQAIPLFSPEQSYLSSREKECLFWVSEGKTSWEIAQILGITERTVNFHLNNAIRKSGCKNRYQTVAKNIITGELVHAVNRISLTNMIQQPQPLSA
;
A
#
# COMPACT_ATOMS: atom_id res chain seq x y z
N MET A 1 25.82 -16.88 10.70
CA MET A 1 25.38 -16.26 11.97
C MET A 1 24.38 -15.18 11.60
N ASN A 2 23.21 -15.13 12.24
CA ASN A 2 22.21 -14.09 11.98
C ASN A 2 22.77 -12.75 12.43
N ASN A 3 22.99 -11.84 11.48
CA ASN A 3 23.49 -10.49 11.77
C ASN A 3 22.41 -9.52 12.30
N PHE A 4 21.21 -10.03 12.59
CA PHE A 4 20.14 -9.18 13.14
C PHE A 4 20.38 -8.95 14.64
N THR A 5 20.43 -7.69 15.01
CA THR A 5 20.70 -7.28 16.40
C THR A 5 19.52 -7.61 17.33
N PHE A 6 18.30 -7.71 16.79
CA PHE A 6 17.10 -8.06 17.54
C PHE A 6 16.33 -9.20 16.89
N PRO A 7 15.70 -10.10 17.70
CA PRO A 7 14.80 -11.11 17.19
C PRO A 7 13.62 -10.49 16.39
N LEU A 8 13.14 -11.21 15.36
CA LEU A 8 12.03 -10.77 14.51
C LEU A 8 10.78 -10.42 15.33
N GLU A 9 10.46 -11.21 16.34
CA GLU A 9 9.33 -11.01 17.24
C GLU A 9 9.42 -9.69 18.01
N GLU A 10 10.60 -9.30 18.44
CA GLU A 10 10.79 -8.02 19.13
C GLU A 10 10.62 -6.83 18.18
N GLN A 11 11.15 -6.93 16.97
CA GLN A 11 10.97 -5.91 15.95
C GLN A 11 9.48 -5.74 15.59
N ARG A 12 8.76 -6.86 15.39
CA ARG A 12 7.31 -6.87 15.18
C ARG A 12 6.58 -6.16 16.31
N PHE A 13 6.81 -6.58 17.54
CA PHE A 13 6.15 -6.02 18.73
C PHE A 13 6.35 -4.50 18.83
N ARG A 14 7.56 -4.01 18.58
CA ARG A 14 7.87 -2.58 18.62
C ARG A 14 7.09 -1.79 17.57
N ILE A 15 6.99 -2.31 16.34
CA ILE A 15 6.23 -1.66 15.27
C ILE A 15 4.73 -1.65 15.57
N GLN A 16 4.16 -2.79 16.00
CA GLN A 16 2.72 -2.91 16.28
C GLN A 16 2.22 -2.03 17.43
N ASN A 17 3.12 -1.59 18.31
CA ASN A 17 2.78 -0.69 19.42
C ASN A 17 2.97 0.80 19.11
N CYS A 18 3.29 1.18 17.89
CA CYS A 18 3.40 2.58 17.49
C CYS A 18 2.01 3.22 17.43
N GLN A 19 1.79 4.26 18.23
CA GLN A 19 0.50 4.96 18.30
C GLN A 19 0.50 6.30 17.55
N THR A 20 1.67 6.79 17.15
CA THR A 20 1.81 8.05 16.41
C THR A 20 2.81 7.91 15.26
N PRO A 21 2.68 8.73 14.20
CA PRO A 21 3.66 8.77 13.12
C PRO A 21 5.10 9.00 13.60
N GLN A 22 5.29 9.83 14.62
CA GLN A 22 6.62 10.12 15.17
C GLN A 22 7.24 8.87 15.83
N ILE A 23 6.46 8.15 16.65
CA ILE A 23 6.92 6.91 17.28
C ILE A 23 7.25 5.87 16.20
N LEU A 24 6.45 5.79 15.15
CA LEU A 24 6.73 4.88 14.02
C LEU A 24 8.06 5.26 13.35
N ALA A 25 8.30 6.54 13.05
CA ALA A 25 9.55 7.00 12.45
C ALA A 25 10.77 6.62 13.31
N ASP A 26 10.69 6.80 14.63
CA ASP A 26 11.77 6.44 15.57
C ASP A 26 12.02 4.92 15.61
N GLN A 27 10.95 4.12 15.53
CA GLN A 27 11.10 2.66 15.46
C GLN A 27 11.65 2.19 14.10
N LEU A 28 11.28 2.83 12.99
CA LEU A 28 11.85 2.54 11.67
C LEU A 28 13.36 2.84 11.62
N ALA A 29 13.81 3.92 12.23
CA ALA A 29 15.23 4.24 12.34
C ALA A 29 16.00 3.15 13.10
N LYS A 30 15.46 2.68 14.23
CA LYS A 30 16.07 1.58 15.02
C LYS A 30 16.04 0.26 14.25
N LEU A 31 14.95 -0.05 13.57
CA LEU A 31 14.81 -1.23 12.72
C LEU A 31 15.84 -1.21 11.58
N CYS A 32 16.03 -0.07 10.93
CA CYS A 32 16.99 0.13 9.88
C CYS A 32 18.40 -0.29 10.34
N ILE A 33 18.87 0.29 11.44
CA ILE A 33 20.19 0.00 12.02
C ILE A 33 20.29 -1.47 12.47
N ALA A 34 19.25 -2.01 13.13
CA ALA A 34 19.22 -3.38 13.62
C ALA A 34 19.35 -4.43 12.50
N ASN A 35 18.94 -4.08 11.29
CA ASN A 35 19.03 -4.93 10.09
C ASN A 35 20.26 -4.63 9.21
N GLY A 36 21.19 -3.79 9.69
CA GLY A 36 22.44 -3.49 9.00
C GLY A 36 22.32 -2.51 7.85
N PHE A 37 21.30 -1.66 7.87
CA PHE A 37 21.13 -0.56 6.95
C PHE A 37 21.36 0.78 7.66
N GLU A 38 21.59 1.84 6.90
CA GLU A 38 21.90 3.18 7.40
C GLU A 38 20.75 4.15 7.16
N TYR A 39 20.01 3.93 6.08
CA TYR A 39 18.95 4.82 5.61
C TYR A 39 17.67 4.06 5.36
N TYR A 40 16.52 4.72 5.60
CA TYR A 40 15.22 4.19 5.26
C TYR A 40 14.33 5.25 4.61
N GLN A 41 13.39 4.77 3.82
CA GLN A 41 12.28 5.57 3.28
C GLN A 41 10.99 4.75 3.37
N LEU A 42 9.97 5.30 3.98
CA LEU A 42 8.61 4.78 3.95
C LEU A 42 7.75 5.77 3.15
N CYS A 43 7.36 5.36 1.97
CA CYS A 43 6.46 6.11 1.10
C CYS A 43 5.07 5.50 1.17
N LEU A 44 4.07 6.28 1.54
CA LEU A 44 2.68 5.84 1.66
C LEU A 44 1.79 6.75 0.83
N THR A 45 1.00 6.16 -0.02
CA THR A 45 0.05 6.87 -0.87
C THR A 45 -1.36 6.45 -0.53
N LEU A 46 -2.20 7.43 -0.21
CA LEU A 46 -3.60 7.24 0.14
C LEU A 46 -4.48 7.97 -0.86
N ARG A 47 -5.34 7.25 -1.55
CA ARG A 47 -6.33 7.86 -2.44
C ARG A 47 -7.53 8.34 -1.65
N ARG A 48 -7.73 9.68 -1.61
CA ARG A 48 -8.87 10.33 -0.97
C ARG A 48 -10.05 10.53 -1.92
N GLY A 49 -9.85 10.25 -3.20
CA GLY A 49 -10.86 10.40 -4.24
C GLY A 49 -10.28 10.28 -5.65
N LEU A 50 -11.07 10.67 -6.64
CA LEU A 50 -10.69 10.56 -8.07
C LEU A 50 -9.47 11.41 -8.44
N GLN A 51 -9.32 12.58 -7.85
CA GLN A 51 -8.26 13.54 -8.17
C GLN A 51 -7.38 13.90 -6.96
N GLN A 52 -7.69 13.36 -5.80
CA GLN A 52 -6.97 13.67 -4.57
C GLN A 52 -6.23 12.44 -4.07
N THR A 53 -4.93 12.59 -3.98
CA THR A 53 -4.02 11.57 -3.47
C THR A 53 -3.09 12.24 -2.47
N ASP A 54 -3.07 11.75 -1.26
CA ASP A 54 -2.14 12.18 -0.23
C ASP A 54 -0.91 11.29 -0.27
N LEU A 55 0.26 11.91 -0.19
CA LEU A 55 1.54 11.25 -0.10
C LEU A 55 2.19 11.57 1.23
N THR A 56 2.59 10.55 1.95
CA THR A 56 3.38 10.68 3.17
C THR A 56 4.74 10.02 2.96
N LEU A 57 5.79 10.74 3.33
CA LEU A 57 7.15 10.25 3.34
C LEU A 57 7.69 10.35 4.77
N LEU A 58 8.04 9.19 5.36
CA LEU A 58 8.89 9.12 6.53
C LEU A 58 10.25 8.62 6.08
N MET A 59 11.31 9.36 6.37
CA MET A 59 12.62 8.98 5.89
C MET A 59 13.72 9.42 6.84
N GLN A 60 14.79 8.63 6.86
CA GLN A 60 16.10 8.99 7.34
C GLN A 60 17.06 8.76 6.18
N THR A 61 17.62 9.81 5.65
CA THR A 61 18.46 9.82 4.44
C THR A 61 19.74 10.61 4.69
N PRO A 62 20.74 10.49 3.82
CA PRO A 62 21.94 11.32 3.91
C PRO A 62 21.61 12.81 3.91
N GLU A 63 22.53 13.61 4.47
CA GLU A 63 22.45 15.08 4.46
C GLU A 63 22.26 15.59 3.04
N ASN A 64 21.41 16.60 2.87
CA ASN A 64 21.07 17.23 1.59
C ASN A 64 20.34 16.33 0.56
N TRP A 65 20.10 15.04 0.87
CA TRP A 65 19.33 14.16 -0.03
C TRP A 65 17.91 14.67 -0.27
N ALA A 66 17.19 15.03 0.77
CA ALA A 66 15.79 15.46 0.68
C ALA A 66 15.66 16.74 -0.19
N GLU A 67 16.60 17.67 -0.07
CA GLU A 67 16.66 18.87 -0.89
C GLU A 67 16.96 18.54 -2.36
N HIS A 68 18.00 17.73 -2.60
CA HIS A 68 18.35 17.27 -3.94
C HIS A 68 17.20 16.52 -4.61
N TYR A 69 16.54 15.63 -3.89
CA TYR A 69 15.38 14.87 -4.38
C TYR A 69 14.24 15.81 -4.79
N SER A 70 13.88 16.76 -3.93
CA SER A 70 12.79 17.71 -4.19
C SER A 70 13.04 18.64 -5.39
N GLN A 71 14.30 18.96 -5.65
CA GLN A 71 14.69 19.83 -6.79
C GLN A 71 14.77 19.07 -8.12
N ASN A 72 15.13 17.79 -8.11
CA ASN A 72 15.48 17.04 -9.32
C ASN A 72 14.49 15.92 -9.66
N THR A 73 13.61 15.57 -8.75
CA THR A 73 12.68 14.45 -8.93
C THR A 73 11.29 14.84 -8.48
N THR A 74 10.30 14.47 -9.26
CA THR A 74 8.91 14.43 -8.79
C THR A 74 8.54 12.99 -8.47
N ILE A 75 7.64 12.79 -7.52
CA ILE A 75 7.19 11.45 -7.15
C ILE A 75 6.64 10.67 -8.35
N GLN A 76 6.08 11.36 -9.34
CA GLN A 76 5.57 10.77 -10.57
C GLN A 76 6.68 10.20 -11.47
N ASN A 77 7.93 10.63 -11.27
CA ASN A 77 9.10 10.16 -12.00
C ASN A 77 10.01 9.27 -11.13
N ASP A 78 9.65 9.05 -9.87
CA ASP A 78 10.36 8.15 -8.97
C ASP A 78 10.12 6.69 -9.38
N SER A 79 11.17 6.01 -9.77
CA SER A 79 11.09 4.63 -10.25
C SER A 79 10.68 3.63 -9.17
N LEU A 80 11.07 3.83 -7.90
CA LEU A 80 10.60 2.99 -6.79
C LEU A 80 9.10 3.16 -6.59
N TYR A 81 8.63 4.39 -6.63
CA TYR A 81 7.21 4.71 -6.52
C TYR A 81 6.41 4.11 -7.68
N LEU A 82 6.84 4.32 -8.92
CA LEU A 82 6.15 3.78 -10.10
C LEU A 82 6.11 2.25 -10.10
N ARG A 83 7.21 1.60 -9.75
CA ARG A 83 7.27 0.13 -9.68
C ARG A 83 6.47 -0.43 -8.52
N SER A 84 6.45 0.26 -7.38
CA SER A 84 5.63 -0.16 -6.25
C SER A 84 4.14 -0.22 -6.56
N GLN A 85 3.67 0.51 -7.59
CA GLN A 85 2.26 0.45 -8.03
C GLN A 85 1.94 -0.79 -8.86
N SER A 86 2.92 -1.33 -9.59
CA SER A 86 2.70 -2.35 -10.62
C SER A 86 3.18 -3.74 -10.23
N GLN A 87 3.97 -3.89 -9.17
CA GLN A 87 4.53 -5.17 -8.75
C GLN A 87 4.57 -5.32 -7.23
N SER A 88 4.46 -6.57 -6.76
CA SER A 88 4.50 -6.90 -5.32
C SER A 88 5.82 -7.52 -4.87
N ARG A 89 6.69 -7.90 -5.81
CA ARG A 89 8.02 -8.42 -5.47
C ARG A 89 8.98 -7.29 -5.12
N PRO A 90 9.85 -7.45 -4.13
CA PRO A 90 10.84 -6.47 -3.79
C PRO A 90 11.78 -6.12 -4.93
N LEU A 91 12.26 -4.90 -4.89
CA LEU A 91 13.24 -4.32 -5.78
C LEU A 91 14.58 -4.29 -5.06
N PHE A 92 15.61 -4.79 -5.72
CA PHE A 92 16.98 -4.70 -5.23
C PHE A 92 17.79 -3.79 -6.11
N TRP A 93 18.74 -3.09 -5.53
CA TRP A 93 19.76 -2.37 -6.29
C TRP A 93 21.14 -2.55 -5.66
N GLN A 94 22.14 -2.57 -6.51
CA GLN A 94 23.55 -2.56 -6.15
C GLN A 94 24.31 -1.64 -7.12
N ALA A 95 25.30 -0.97 -6.63
CA ALA A 95 26.06 0.02 -7.40
C ALA A 95 26.67 -0.52 -8.70
N ASP A 96 27.04 -1.80 -8.73
CA ASP A 96 27.80 -2.40 -9.83
C ASP A 96 26.96 -3.32 -10.75
N VAL A 97 25.69 -3.53 -10.45
CA VAL A 97 24.82 -4.38 -11.27
C VAL A 97 23.96 -3.51 -12.20
N LYS A 98 24.37 -3.45 -13.48
CA LYS A 98 23.47 -3.01 -14.54
C LYS A 98 22.45 -4.13 -14.76
N LEU A 99 21.26 -3.97 -14.20
CA LEU A 99 20.13 -4.82 -14.55
C LEU A 99 19.74 -4.50 -16.00
N GLU A 100 19.97 -5.45 -16.91
CA GLU A 100 19.91 -5.28 -18.38
C GLU A 100 18.56 -4.80 -18.93
N HIS A 101 17.52 -4.71 -18.14
CA HIS A 101 16.19 -4.21 -18.54
C HIS A 101 15.61 -3.11 -17.64
N GLU A 102 16.44 -2.47 -16.80
CA GLU A 102 15.92 -1.54 -15.79
C GLU A 102 16.58 -0.15 -15.84
N ALA A 103 16.38 0.51 -16.97
CA ALA A 103 17.01 1.79 -17.32
C ALA A 103 16.52 3.01 -16.51
N PHE A 104 15.78 2.86 -15.43
CA PHE A 104 15.13 3.98 -14.75
C PHE A 104 15.07 3.93 -13.23
N LEU A 105 16.09 3.35 -12.58
CA LEU A 105 16.33 3.80 -11.22
C LEU A 105 17.20 5.06 -11.30
N PRO A 106 16.96 6.10 -10.51
CA PRO A 106 17.89 7.23 -10.41
C PRO A 106 19.14 6.80 -9.61
N MET A 107 19.76 5.70 -10.06
CA MET A 107 20.87 5.01 -9.40
C MET A 107 22.07 5.95 -9.22
N ASP A 108 22.33 6.81 -10.21
CA ASP A 108 23.45 7.72 -10.14
C ASP A 108 23.26 8.78 -9.04
N CYS A 109 22.02 9.23 -8.84
CA CYS A 109 21.67 10.13 -7.76
C CYS A 109 21.85 9.48 -6.38
N TRP A 110 21.39 8.25 -6.21
CA TRP A 110 21.50 7.52 -4.94
C TRP A 110 22.94 7.20 -4.58
N ARG A 111 23.77 6.85 -5.58
CA ARG A 111 25.22 6.62 -5.41
C ARG A 111 25.95 7.86 -4.94
N GLN A 112 25.63 9.04 -5.46
CA GLN A 112 26.26 10.30 -5.05
C GLN A 112 26.07 10.58 -3.55
N PHE A 113 24.98 10.06 -2.97
CA PHE A 113 24.69 10.17 -1.55
C PHE A 113 25.04 8.89 -0.75
N GLY A 114 25.79 7.96 -1.36
CA GLY A 114 26.28 6.77 -0.66
C GLY A 114 25.23 5.68 -0.40
N MET A 115 24.05 5.77 -1.03
CA MET A 115 23.05 4.71 -0.98
C MET A 115 23.31 3.66 -2.07
N GLU A 116 24.45 2.95 -1.94
CA GLU A 116 24.98 2.08 -3.00
C GLU A 116 24.24 0.76 -3.14
N GLU A 117 23.69 0.26 -2.05
CA GLU A 117 22.95 -0.99 -2.01
C GLU A 117 21.66 -0.82 -1.24
N GLY A 118 20.61 -1.48 -1.68
CA GLY A 118 19.34 -1.45 -0.98
C GLY A 118 18.29 -2.41 -1.47
N ILE A 119 17.19 -2.39 -0.74
CA ILE A 119 15.97 -3.15 -1.01
C ILE A 119 14.77 -2.23 -0.83
N ALA A 120 13.82 -2.29 -1.76
CA ALA A 120 12.51 -1.68 -1.58
C ALA A 120 11.43 -2.75 -1.65
N ILE A 121 10.56 -2.75 -0.67
CA ILE A 121 9.45 -3.67 -0.51
C ILE A 121 8.19 -2.92 -0.89
N PRO A 122 7.53 -3.27 -2.02
CA PRO A 122 6.26 -2.68 -2.38
C PRO A 122 5.19 -2.99 -1.33
N LEU A 123 4.38 -2.00 -1.01
CA LEU A 123 3.31 -2.08 -0.05
C LEU A 123 1.98 -1.85 -0.75
N HIS A 124 1.06 -2.81 -0.60
CA HIS A 124 -0.27 -2.73 -1.19
C HIS A 124 -1.30 -3.06 -0.12
N GLY A 125 -2.24 -2.18 0.07
CA GLY A 125 -3.29 -2.33 1.08
C GLY A 125 -4.68 -2.14 0.51
N PRO A 126 -5.70 -2.31 1.35
CA PRO A 126 -7.07 -2.01 0.99
C PRO A 126 -7.25 -0.53 0.64
N SER A 127 -8.38 -0.20 0.02
CA SER A 127 -8.79 1.19 -0.21
C SER A 127 -7.85 2.01 -1.11
N GLY A 128 -7.15 1.33 -2.05
CA GLY A 128 -6.24 2.01 -2.97
C GLY A 128 -4.96 2.53 -2.29
N PHE A 129 -4.62 1.99 -1.12
CA PHE A 129 -3.35 2.22 -0.47
C PHE A 129 -2.22 1.51 -1.24
N TYR A 130 -1.16 2.24 -1.52
CA TYR A 130 0.07 1.68 -2.07
C TYR A 130 1.27 2.54 -1.68
N GLY A 131 2.45 1.96 -1.81
CA GLY A 131 3.70 2.63 -1.49
C GLY A 131 4.87 1.67 -1.46
N TYR A 132 5.91 2.02 -0.76
CA TYR A 132 7.06 1.15 -0.54
C TYR A 132 7.74 1.45 0.79
N PHE A 133 8.42 0.44 1.31
CA PHE A 133 9.39 0.58 2.39
C PHE A 133 10.76 0.23 1.84
N ALA A 134 11.67 1.20 1.81
CA ALA A 134 13.01 1.03 1.28
C ALA A 134 14.07 1.18 2.37
N LEU A 135 15.10 0.36 2.27
CA LEU A 135 16.28 0.36 3.13
C LEU A 135 17.53 0.44 2.27
N SER A 136 18.50 1.28 2.65
CA SER A 136 19.74 1.44 1.90
C SER A 136 20.95 1.63 2.80
N ARG A 137 22.14 1.37 2.23
CA ARG A 137 23.42 1.47 2.92
C ARG A 137 24.58 1.74 1.95
N HIS A 138 25.72 2.15 2.50
CA HIS A 138 26.97 2.30 1.77
C HIS A 138 27.67 0.97 1.42
N ARG A 139 27.39 -0.10 2.13
CA ARG A 139 28.11 -1.36 2.01
C ARG A 139 27.73 -2.11 0.74
N LYS A 140 28.75 -2.76 0.14
CA LYS A 140 28.60 -3.62 -1.05
C LYS A 140 28.42 -5.13 -0.71
N GLU A 141 27.87 -5.45 0.46
CA GLU A 141 27.61 -6.84 0.82
C GLU A 141 26.27 -7.28 0.25
N PRO A 142 26.19 -8.33 -0.55
CA PRO A 142 24.94 -8.78 -1.16
C PRO A 142 23.84 -9.03 -0.14
N ILE A 143 22.64 -8.51 -0.40
CA ILE A 143 21.46 -8.82 0.40
C ILE A 143 21.10 -10.29 0.17
N ARG A 144 21.11 -11.09 1.22
CA ARG A 144 20.87 -12.53 1.15
C ARG A 144 19.37 -12.83 1.07
N LEU A 145 19.02 -13.98 0.52
CA LEU A 145 17.62 -14.41 0.41
C LEU A 145 16.89 -14.46 1.77
N GLN A 146 17.59 -14.83 2.84
CA GLN A 146 17.01 -14.83 4.19
C GLN A 146 16.70 -13.42 4.69
N ASP A 147 17.52 -12.42 4.34
CA ASP A 147 17.31 -11.01 4.69
C ASP A 147 16.06 -10.49 3.96
N TYR A 148 15.87 -10.90 2.71
CA TYR A 148 14.68 -10.62 1.92
C TYR A 148 13.38 -11.07 2.60
N PHE A 149 13.29 -12.32 3.05
CA PHE A 149 12.07 -12.82 3.71
C PHE A 149 11.79 -12.09 5.01
N HIS A 150 12.84 -11.85 5.79
CA HIS A 150 12.74 -11.11 7.04
C HIS A 150 12.21 -9.69 6.81
N LEU A 151 12.83 -8.95 5.90
CA LEU A 151 12.44 -7.56 5.61
C LEU A 151 11.08 -7.45 4.93
N SER A 152 10.71 -8.41 4.09
CA SER A 152 9.36 -8.44 3.48
C SER A 152 8.28 -8.64 4.52
N TYR A 153 8.49 -9.54 5.48
CA TYR A 153 7.57 -9.72 6.60
C TYR A 153 7.43 -8.43 7.43
N LEU A 154 8.53 -7.78 7.76
CA LEU A 154 8.51 -6.50 8.47
C LEU A 154 7.81 -5.41 7.66
N GLY A 155 7.99 -5.37 6.35
CA GLY A 155 7.28 -4.45 5.46
C GLY A 155 5.76 -4.58 5.60
N HIS A 156 5.22 -5.80 5.68
CA HIS A 156 3.79 -6.02 5.90
C HIS A 156 3.32 -5.55 7.29
N ILE A 157 4.12 -5.79 8.33
CA ILE A 157 3.80 -5.30 9.69
C ILE A 157 3.82 -3.77 9.73
N ILE A 158 4.80 -3.15 9.07
CA ILE A 158 4.88 -1.69 8.95
C ILE A 158 3.65 -1.15 8.23
N GLN A 159 3.25 -1.77 7.13
CA GLN A 159 2.05 -1.39 6.38
C GLN A 159 0.79 -1.47 7.25
N GLU A 160 0.58 -2.59 7.94
CA GLU A 160 -0.57 -2.81 8.82
C GLU A 160 -0.68 -1.73 9.89
N GLN A 161 0.45 -1.33 10.48
CA GLN A 161 0.50 -0.30 11.52
C GLN A 161 0.41 1.11 10.95
N ALA A 162 1.00 1.38 9.80
CA ALA A 162 1.06 2.72 9.21
C ALA A 162 -0.30 3.16 8.65
N ILE A 163 -1.06 2.27 7.99
CA ILE A 163 -2.35 2.62 7.38
C ILE A 163 -3.27 3.36 8.36
N PRO A 164 -3.58 2.85 9.57
CA PRO A 164 -4.48 3.55 10.49
C PRO A 164 -3.87 4.83 11.06
N LEU A 165 -2.55 4.95 11.15
CA LEU A 165 -1.90 6.17 11.64
C LEU A 165 -2.00 7.34 10.67
N PHE A 166 -1.97 7.05 9.36
CA PHE A 166 -2.04 8.06 8.30
C PHE A 166 -3.41 8.16 7.64
N SER A 167 -4.30 7.19 7.87
CA SER A 167 -5.68 7.19 7.40
C SER A 167 -6.64 6.83 8.53
N PRO A 168 -6.81 7.69 9.54
CA PRO A 168 -7.68 7.41 10.67
C PRO A 168 -9.17 7.45 10.33
N GLU A 169 -9.54 7.64 9.07
CA GLU A 169 -10.94 7.79 8.67
C GLU A 169 -11.70 6.48 8.86
N GLN A 170 -12.57 6.47 9.85
CA GLN A 170 -13.65 5.49 9.96
C GLN A 170 -14.65 5.68 8.82
N SER A 171 -15.30 4.59 8.41
CA SER A 171 -16.39 4.65 7.44
C SER A 171 -17.43 5.71 7.83
N TYR A 172 -17.62 6.69 6.97
CA TYR A 172 -18.60 7.77 7.17
C TYR A 172 -19.97 7.43 6.60
N LEU A 173 -20.08 6.36 5.81
CA LEU A 173 -21.34 5.89 5.24
C LEU A 173 -22.00 4.86 6.15
N SER A 174 -23.31 5.00 6.35
CA SER A 174 -24.12 3.97 7.00
C SER A 174 -24.29 2.73 6.10
N SER A 175 -24.63 1.59 6.68
CA SER A 175 -24.90 0.34 5.93
C SER A 175 -25.95 0.55 4.83
N ARG A 176 -27.02 1.29 5.12
CA ARG A 176 -28.08 1.58 4.14
C ARG A 176 -27.62 2.50 3.01
N GLU A 177 -26.76 3.46 3.29
CA GLU A 177 -26.15 4.31 2.27
C GLU A 177 -25.24 3.48 1.35
N LYS A 178 -24.45 2.56 1.91
CA LYS A 178 -23.60 1.63 1.14
C LYS A 178 -24.43 0.69 0.27
N GLU A 179 -25.50 0.10 0.80
CA GLU A 179 -26.42 -0.76 0.03
C GLU A 179 -27.04 -0.02 -1.15
N CYS A 180 -27.52 1.21 -0.95
CA CYS A 180 -28.08 2.01 -2.04
C CYS A 180 -27.03 2.35 -3.09
N LEU A 181 -25.81 2.75 -2.68
CA LEU A 181 -24.71 3.05 -3.60
C LEU A 181 -24.23 1.80 -4.36
N PHE A 182 -24.22 0.64 -3.70
CA PHE A 182 -23.91 -0.64 -4.35
C PHE A 182 -24.86 -0.89 -5.53
N TRP A 183 -26.16 -0.78 -5.34
CA TRP A 183 -27.11 -0.98 -6.42
C TRP A 183 -27.04 0.10 -7.51
N VAL A 184 -26.62 1.33 -7.15
CA VAL A 184 -26.29 2.35 -8.16
C VAL A 184 -25.10 1.93 -8.99
N SER A 185 -24.07 1.29 -8.40
CA SER A 185 -22.91 0.77 -9.15
C SER A 185 -23.27 -0.37 -10.10
N GLU A 186 -24.35 -1.12 -9.77
CA GLU A 186 -24.95 -2.16 -10.63
C GLU A 186 -25.92 -1.58 -11.69
N GLY A 187 -25.98 -0.25 -11.81
CA GLY A 187 -26.80 0.44 -12.81
C GLY A 187 -28.29 0.52 -12.48
N LYS A 188 -28.71 0.23 -11.23
CA LYS A 188 -30.11 0.26 -10.84
C LYS A 188 -30.63 1.67 -10.63
N THR A 189 -31.87 1.90 -11.05
CA THR A 189 -32.65 3.13 -10.77
C THR A 189 -33.11 3.14 -9.32
N SER A 190 -33.48 4.33 -8.80
CA SER A 190 -34.01 4.44 -7.43
C SER A 190 -35.28 3.60 -7.21
N TRP A 191 -36.11 3.46 -8.24
CA TRP A 191 -37.29 2.61 -8.18
C TRP A 191 -36.93 1.12 -8.07
N GLU A 192 -35.99 0.62 -8.90
CA GLU A 192 -35.52 -0.77 -8.81
C GLU A 192 -34.86 -1.07 -7.47
N ILE A 193 -34.05 -0.13 -6.95
CA ILE A 193 -33.43 -0.24 -5.63
C ILE A 193 -34.48 -0.33 -4.55
N ALA A 194 -35.54 0.46 -4.64
CA ALA A 194 -36.67 0.42 -3.71
C ALA A 194 -37.33 -0.96 -3.66
N GLN A 195 -37.56 -1.58 -4.84
CA GLN A 195 -38.08 -2.95 -4.94
C GLN A 195 -37.13 -3.99 -4.33
N ILE A 196 -35.83 -3.88 -4.62
CA ILE A 196 -34.81 -4.83 -4.12
C ILE A 196 -34.68 -4.76 -2.59
N LEU A 197 -34.65 -3.55 -2.03
CA LEU A 197 -34.41 -3.33 -0.62
C LEU A 197 -35.71 -3.34 0.24
N GLY A 198 -36.87 -3.44 -0.39
CA GLY A 198 -38.18 -3.43 0.32
C GLY A 198 -38.48 -2.09 1.00
N ILE A 199 -38.06 -0.97 0.41
CA ILE A 199 -38.28 0.40 0.93
C ILE A 199 -38.91 1.29 -0.15
N THR A 200 -39.27 2.52 0.19
CA THR A 200 -39.83 3.45 -0.80
C THR A 200 -38.71 4.11 -1.64
N GLU A 201 -39.03 4.50 -2.87
CA GLU A 201 -38.10 5.25 -3.72
C GLU A 201 -37.66 6.57 -3.05
N ARG A 202 -38.55 7.21 -2.30
CA ARG A 202 -38.21 8.39 -1.50
C ARG A 202 -37.15 8.10 -0.46
N THR A 203 -37.21 6.93 0.19
CA THR A 203 -36.21 6.49 1.18
C THR A 203 -34.86 6.19 0.51
N VAL A 204 -34.86 5.55 -0.67
CA VAL A 204 -33.63 5.34 -1.45
C VAL A 204 -32.98 6.68 -1.78
N ASN A 205 -33.75 7.63 -2.32
CA ASN A 205 -33.23 8.95 -2.66
C ASN A 205 -32.73 9.71 -1.42
N PHE A 206 -33.34 9.55 -0.26
CA PHE A 206 -32.86 10.09 1.01
C PHE A 206 -31.46 9.53 1.36
N HIS A 207 -31.26 8.20 1.30
CA HIS A 207 -29.96 7.57 1.57
C HIS A 207 -28.90 8.00 0.55
N LEU A 208 -29.23 8.03 -0.73
CA LEU A 208 -28.31 8.48 -1.77
C LEU A 208 -27.89 9.94 -1.60
N ASN A 209 -28.82 10.84 -1.28
CA ASN A 209 -28.52 12.25 -1.04
C ASN A 209 -27.64 12.45 0.20
N ASN A 210 -27.87 11.66 1.26
CA ASN A 210 -27.01 11.67 2.44
C ASN A 210 -25.59 11.17 2.10
N ALA A 211 -25.48 10.09 1.33
CA ALA A 211 -24.19 9.57 0.88
C ALA A 211 -23.42 10.60 0.03
N ILE A 212 -24.10 11.27 -0.91
CA ILE A 212 -23.53 12.34 -1.75
C ILE A 212 -22.97 13.46 -0.85
N ARG A 213 -23.77 13.92 0.11
CA ARG A 213 -23.37 15.01 1.04
C ARG A 213 -22.17 14.60 1.89
N LYS A 214 -22.21 13.41 2.52
CA LYS A 214 -21.13 12.88 3.36
C LYS A 214 -19.84 12.68 2.58
N SER A 215 -19.95 12.23 1.33
CA SER A 215 -18.80 12.03 0.45
C SER A 215 -18.23 13.33 -0.13
N GLY A 216 -18.92 14.48 0.03
CA GLY A 216 -18.52 15.74 -0.59
C GLY A 216 -18.57 15.72 -2.12
N CYS A 217 -19.44 14.88 -2.70
CA CYS A 217 -19.55 14.68 -4.14
C CYS A 217 -20.72 15.50 -4.72
N LYS A 218 -20.74 15.65 -6.07
CA LYS A 218 -21.78 16.42 -6.77
C LYS A 218 -22.99 15.58 -7.20
N ASN A 219 -22.79 14.26 -7.37
CA ASN A 219 -23.83 13.34 -7.84
C ASN A 219 -23.55 11.91 -7.40
N ARG A 220 -24.55 11.01 -7.58
CA ARG A 220 -24.48 9.60 -7.20
C ARG A 220 -23.34 8.83 -7.87
N TYR A 221 -23.04 9.11 -9.13
CA TYR A 221 -21.99 8.41 -9.90
C TYR A 221 -20.60 8.77 -9.41
N GLN A 222 -20.35 10.04 -9.14
CA GLN A 222 -19.11 10.49 -8.51
C GLN A 222 -18.95 9.90 -7.11
N THR A 223 -20.06 9.79 -6.36
CA THR A 223 -20.06 9.18 -5.03
C THR A 223 -19.69 7.70 -5.10
N VAL A 224 -20.26 6.94 -6.02
CA VAL A 224 -19.89 5.54 -6.27
C VAL A 224 -18.41 5.43 -6.59
N ALA A 225 -17.93 6.16 -7.59
CA ALA A 225 -16.54 6.10 -8.01
C ALA A 225 -15.57 6.45 -6.87
N LYS A 226 -15.84 7.50 -6.09
CA LYS A 226 -15.04 7.86 -4.92
C LYS A 226 -15.01 6.74 -3.89
N ASN A 227 -16.17 6.18 -3.55
CA ASN A 227 -16.28 5.18 -2.48
C ASN A 227 -15.74 3.80 -2.88
N ILE A 228 -15.69 3.46 -4.16
CA ILE A 228 -14.95 2.29 -4.65
C ILE A 228 -13.44 2.51 -4.49
N ILE A 229 -12.93 3.67 -4.89
CA ILE A 229 -11.50 3.99 -4.81
C ILE A 229 -11.01 4.04 -3.36
N THR A 230 -11.81 4.57 -2.45
CA THR A 230 -11.47 4.65 -1.03
C THR A 230 -11.78 3.35 -0.25
N GLY A 231 -12.34 2.32 -0.92
CA GLY A 231 -12.66 1.03 -0.31
C GLY A 231 -13.90 1.02 0.60
N GLU A 232 -14.68 2.09 0.60
CA GLU A 232 -15.93 2.17 1.34
C GLU A 232 -17.02 1.27 0.75
N LEU A 233 -16.99 1.06 -0.58
CA LEU A 233 -17.83 0.11 -1.29
C LEU A 233 -16.98 -1.10 -1.68
N VAL A 234 -17.03 -2.13 -0.87
CA VAL A 234 -16.42 -3.43 -1.16
C VAL A 234 -17.49 -4.33 -1.76
N HIS A 235 -17.21 -4.90 -2.94
CA HIS A 235 -18.11 -5.86 -3.58
C HIS A 235 -18.16 -7.16 -2.77
N ALA A 236 -19.36 -7.68 -2.56
CA ALA A 236 -19.53 -9.02 -2.01
C ALA A 236 -18.98 -10.07 -3.01
N VAL A 237 -18.35 -11.12 -2.48
CA VAL A 237 -17.92 -12.26 -3.31
C VAL A 237 -19.18 -13.03 -3.73
N ASN A 238 -19.63 -12.84 -4.97
CA ASN A 238 -20.85 -13.45 -5.49
C ASN A 238 -20.63 -14.85 -6.09
N ARG A 239 -19.38 -15.23 -6.34
CA ARG A 239 -19.04 -16.53 -6.94
C ARG A 239 -17.72 -17.06 -6.39
N ILE A 240 -17.76 -18.29 -5.91
CA ILE A 240 -16.58 -19.05 -5.50
C ILE A 240 -16.41 -20.19 -6.51
N SER A 241 -15.27 -20.24 -7.18
CA SER A 241 -14.88 -21.38 -8.02
C SER A 241 -13.83 -22.20 -7.29
N LEU A 242 -14.15 -23.43 -6.95
CA LEU A 242 -13.21 -24.39 -6.39
C LEU A 242 -12.72 -25.30 -7.52
N THR A 243 -11.45 -25.16 -7.90
CA THR A 243 -10.82 -26.05 -8.87
C THR A 243 -10.08 -27.15 -8.11
N ASN A 244 -10.60 -28.38 -8.19
CA ASN A 244 -9.94 -29.53 -7.59
C ASN A 244 -8.86 -30.03 -8.56
N MET A 245 -7.58 -29.79 -8.23
CA MET A 245 -6.41 -30.22 -9.04
C MET A 245 -5.94 -31.65 -8.71
N ILE A 246 -6.73 -32.43 -7.97
CA ILE A 246 -6.42 -33.84 -7.73
C ILE A 246 -6.71 -34.60 -9.04
N GLN A 247 -5.65 -34.91 -9.79
CA GLN A 247 -5.76 -35.87 -10.87
C GLN A 247 -6.23 -37.20 -10.28
N GLN A 248 -7.35 -37.72 -10.76
CA GLN A 248 -7.71 -39.10 -10.46
C GLN A 248 -6.56 -40.00 -10.91
N PRO A 249 -6.07 -40.92 -10.07
CA PRO A 249 -5.06 -41.87 -10.51
C PRO A 249 -5.64 -42.65 -11.70
N GLN A 250 -4.91 -42.65 -12.82
CA GLN A 250 -5.28 -43.49 -13.97
C GLN A 250 -5.34 -44.93 -13.49
N PRO A 251 -6.38 -45.68 -13.84
CA PRO A 251 -6.41 -47.12 -13.54
C PRO A 251 -5.21 -47.78 -14.23
N LEU A 252 -4.41 -48.48 -13.44
CA LEU A 252 -3.34 -49.32 -13.95
C LEU A 252 -3.97 -50.30 -14.96
N SER A 253 -3.59 -50.17 -16.23
CA SER A 253 -3.95 -51.12 -17.26
C SER A 253 -3.34 -52.49 -16.92
N ALA A 254 -4.21 -53.46 -16.73
CA ALA A 254 -3.84 -54.87 -16.51
C ALA A 254 -3.21 -55.50 -17.78
#